data_0ea1641efabb1250137759d0f614d0c3
#
_entry.id   0ea1641efabb1250137759d0f614d0c3
#
_cell.length_a   1.000
_cell.length_b   1.000
_cell.length_c   1.000
_cell.angle_alpha   90.00
_cell.angle_beta   90.00
_cell.angle_gamma   90.00
#
_symmetry.space_group_name_H-M   'P 1'
#
loop_
_entity.id
_entity.type
_entity.pdbx_description
1 polymer ?
#
loop_
_entity_poly.entity_id
_entity_poly.type
_entity_poly.pdbx_seq_one_letter_code
_entity_poly.pdbx_strand_id
1 'polypeptide(L)'
;MKTNSLSAWILAVRPYSLGNSVILVLIGSALAWTDRGFHWLPAVLCLAFALLMQCTANLVNDLWDFLKGADQPDRLGPDRAFAKGYITLGAMKAGIAGFTLAACAAGVALLVWALHAGTLRYGGWELVAAGAACIVFAWFYTAGPYPCLLYTSD
;
A
#
# COMPACT_ATOMS: atom_id res chain seq x y z
N MET A 1 -5.72 13.54 20.48
CA MET A 1 -4.58 13.87 19.57
C MET A 1 -4.92 15.15 18.81
N LYS A 2 -3.91 15.96 18.40
CA LYS A 2 -4.17 17.12 17.51
C LYS A 2 -4.56 16.60 16.11
N THR A 3 -5.54 17.26 15.49
CA THR A 3 -5.99 16.91 14.13
C THR A 3 -4.83 17.08 13.12
N ASN A 4 -4.70 16.14 12.20
CA ASN A 4 -3.64 16.05 11.18
C ASN A 4 -2.21 16.06 11.75
N SER A 5 -2.02 15.66 13.00
CA SER A 5 -0.69 15.54 13.61
C SER A 5 0.09 14.33 13.08
N LEU A 6 1.42 14.35 13.21
CA LEU A 6 2.28 13.23 12.81
C LEU A 6 1.84 11.92 13.51
N SER A 7 1.48 11.98 14.79
CA SER A 7 0.99 10.82 15.53
C SER A 7 -0.32 10.26 14.99
N ALA A 8 -1.23 11.13 14.46
CA ALA A 8 -2.44 10.70 13.77
C ALA A 8 -2.12 9.94 12.47
N TRP A 9 -1.14 10.44 11.71
CA TRP A 9 -0.68 9.79 10.49
C TRP A 9 0.02 8.46 10.74
N ILE A 10 0.86 8.37 11.78
CA ILE A 10 1.48 7.10 12.18
C ILE A 10 0.40 6.06 12.54
N LEU A 11 -0.64 6.48 13.27
CA LEU A 11 -1.76 5.60 13.60
C LEU A 11 -2.49 5.10 12.33
N ALA A 12 -2.75 6.00 11.36
CA ALA A 12 -3.45 5.67 10.12
C ALA A 12 -2.64 4.74 9.21
N VAL A 13 -1.34 4.97 9.10
CA VAL A 13 -0.42 4.15 8.27
C VAL A 13 -0.22 2.74 8.83
N ARG A 14 -0.44 2.53 10.14
CA ARG A 14 -0.33 1.22 10.82
C ARG A 14 1.04 0.56 10.61
N PRO A 15 2.12 1.05 11.23
CA PRO A 15 3.49 0.56 11.02
C PRO A 15 3.65 -0.96 11.22
N TYR A 16 2.85 -1.56 12.10
CA TYR A 16 2.88 -3.01 12.34
C TYR A 16 2.52 -3.83 11.10
N SER A 17 1.67 -3.31 10.19
CA SER A 17 1.28 -4.00 8.95
C SER A 17 2.35 -3.88 7.85
N LEU A 18 3.25 -2.90 7.94
CA LEU A 18 4.32 -2.70 6.96
C LEU A 18 5.34 -3.85 6.96
N GLY A 19 5.47 -4.56 8.07
CA GLY A 19 6.34 -5.73 8.20
C GLY A 19 6.04 -6.81 7.16
N ASN A 20 4.76 -7.01 6.81
CA ASN A 20 4.36 -7.99 5.78
C ASN A 20 4.97 -7.64 4.41
N SER A 21 4.93 -6.36 4.03
CA SER A 21 5.51 -5.89 2.75
C SER A 21 7.04 -6.05 2.75
N VAL A 22 7.70 -5.76 3.87
CA VAL A 22 9.16 -5.95 4.01
C VAL A 22 9.52 -7.41 3.82
N ILE A 23 8.83 -8.34 4.48
CA ILE A 23 9.11 -9.78 4.40
C ILE A 23 9.00 -10.28 2.96
N LEU A 24 7.95 -9.89 2.23
CA LEU A 24 7.74 -10.32 0.85
C LEU A 24 8.87 -9.84 -0.07
N VAL A 25 9.32 -8.59 0.09
CA VAL A 25 10.44 -8.05 -0.70
C VAL A 25 11.76 -8.72 -0.32
N LEU A 26 11.98 -9.03 0.95
CA LEU A 26 13.17 -9.77 1.39
C LEU A 26 13.21 -11.17 0.80
N ILE A 27 12.08 -11.91 0.76
CA ILE A 27 11.99 -13.22 0.12
C ILE A 27 12.33 -13.12 -1.37
N GLY A 28 11.72 -12.18 -2.10
CA GLY A 28 12.03 -11.96 -3.52
C GLY A 28 13.51 -11.58 -3.76
N SER A 29 14.07 -10.76 -2.87
CA SER A 29 15.48 -10.37 -2.94
C SER A 29 16.42 -11.55 -2.65
N ALA A 30 16.06 -12.43 -1.70
CA ALA A 30 16.84 -13.63 -1.41
C ALA A 30 16.83 -14.62 -2.59
N LEU A 31 15.68 -14.81 -3.25
CA LEU A 31 15.59 -15.61 -4.48
C LEU A 31 16.46 -15.02 -5.59
N ALA A 32 16.39 -13.70 -5.81
CA ALA A 32 17.23 -13.04 -6.81
C ALA A 32 18.73 -13.20 -6.48
N TRP A 33 19.10 -13.21 -5.19
CA TRP A 33 20.47 -13.46 -4.76
C TRP A 33 20.94 -14.88 -5.10
N THR A 34 20.09 -15.90 -4.87
CA THR A 34 20.44 -17.29 -5.21
C THR A 34 20.64 -17.48 -6.72
N ASP A 35 19.84 -16.77 -7.53
CA ASP A 35 19.91 -16.81 -8.99
C ASP A 35 21.01 -15.90 -9.57
N ARG A 36 21.85 -15.29 -8.71
CA ARG A 36 22.91 -14.34 -9.09
C ARG A 36 22.39 -13.10 -9.86
N GLY A 37 21.10 -12.79 -9.73
CA GLY A 37 20.44 -11.65 -10.37
C GLY A 37 20.12 -10.51 -9.42
N PHE A 38 20.65 -10.50 -8.19
CA PHE A 38 20.36 -9.47 -7.20
C PHE A 38 21.00 -8.13 -7.56
N HIS A 39 20.18 -7.07 -7.51
CA HIS A 39 20.63 -5.69 -7.63
C HIS A 39 20.00 -4.83 -6.55
N TRP A 40 20.77 -3.96 -5.92
CA TRP A 40 20.31 -3.11 -4.81
C TRP A 40 19.21 -2.13 -5.23
N LEU A 41 19.37 -1.49 -6.40
CA LEU A 41 18.43 -0.46 -6.84
C LEU A 41 17.02 -1.00 -7.04
N PRO A 42 16.78 -2.08 -7.82
CA PRO A 42 15.44 -2.66 -7.92
C PRO A 42 14.91 -3.19 -6.59
N ALA A 43 15.75 -3.75 -5.71
CA ALA A 43 15.32 -4.20 -4.39
C ALA A 43 14.77 -3.03 -3.55
N VAL A 44 15.46 -1.89 -3.54
CA VAL A 44 15.02 -0.68 -2.84
C VAL A 44 13.75 -0.10 -3.48
N LEU A 45 13.66 -0.06 -4.81
CA LEU A 45 12.47 0.43 -5.52
C LEU A 45 11.25 -0.47 -5.28
N CYS A 46 11.43 -1.79 -5.27
CA CYS A 46 10.38 -2.75 -4.90
C CYS A 46 9.92 -2.53 -3.46
N LEU A 47 10.87 -2.32 -2.53
CA LEU A 47 10.54 -2.06 -1.13
C LEU A 47 9.76 -0.75 -0.99
N ALA A 48 10.21 0.33 -1.63
CA ALA A 48 9.52 1.61 -1.62
C ALA A 48 8.10 1.49 -2.19
N PHE A 49 7.94 0.84 -3.34
CA PHE A 49 6.64 0.58 -3.95
C PHE A 49 5.72 -0.20 -2.99
N ALA A 50 6.20 -1.31 -2.43
CA ALA A 50 5.42 -2.17 -1.56
C ALA A 50 4.98 -1.45 -0.28
N LEU A 51 5.87 -0.68 0.35
CA LEU A 51 5.54 0.11 1.55
C LEU A 51 4.52 1.22 1.25
N LEU A 52 4.69 1.94 0.14
CA LEU A 52 3.77 3.01 -0.26
C LEU A 52 2.39 2.45 -0.61
N MET A 53 2.32 1.31 -1.29
CA MET A 53 1.05 0.62 -1.57
C MET A 53 0.38 0.11 -0.30
N GLN A 54 1.15 -0.40 0.66
CA GLN A 54 0.60 -0.81 1.97
C GLN A 54 0.04 0.39 2.75
N CYS A 55 0.74 1.54 2.74
CA CYS A 55 0.22 2.78 3.32
C CYS A 55 -1.09 3.19 2.63
N THR A 56 -1.13 3.18 1.29
CA THR A 56 -2.35 3.48 0.52
C THR A 56 -3.50 2.57 0.94
N ALA A 57 -3.29 1.27 0.97
CA ALA A 57 -4.31 0.29 1.36
C ALA A 57 -4.84 0.52 2.77
N ASN A 58 -3.96 0.85 3.73
CA ASN A 58 -4.36 1.15 5.10
C ASN A 58 -5.22 2.42 5.19
N LEU A 59 -4.86 3.48 4.45
CA LEU A 59 -5.64 4.72 4.43
C LEU A 59 -6.99 4.56 3.71
N VAL A 60 -7.00 3.84 2.58
CA VAL A 60 -8.23 3.51 1.85
C VAL A 60 -9.17 2.71 2.75
N ASN A 61 -8.65 1.70 3.45
CA ASN A 61 -9.41 0.89 4.38
C ASN A 61 -10.00 1.75 5.52
N ASP A 62 -9.20 2.62 6.15
CA ASP A 62 -9.65 3.49 7.25
C ASP A 62 -10.79 4.44 6.79
N LEU A 63 -10.66 5.01 5.59
CA LEU A 63 -11.67 5.91 5.01
C LEU A 63 -12.96 5.17 4.65
N TRP A 64 -12.87 4.05 3.94
CA TRP A 64 -14.04 3.35 3.43
C TRP A 64 -14.81 2.59 4.49
N ASP A 65 -14.15 2.02 5.48
CA ASP A 65 -14.82 1.37 6.62
C ASP A 65 -15.65 2.39 7.41
N PHE A 66 -15.13 3.62 7.57
CA PHE A 66 -15.91 4.71 8.18
C PHE A 66 -17.10 5.11 7.31
N LEU A 67 -16.91 5.31 5.99
CA LEU A 67 -17.98 5.72 5.08
C LEU A 67 -19.08 4.66 4.95
N LYS A 68 -18.75 3.39 5.10
CA LYS A 68 -19.71 2.26 5.09
C LYS A 68 -20.35 1.98 6.44
N GLY A 69 -19.96 2.73 7.49
CA GLY A 69 -20.51 2.55 8.84
C GLY A 69 -20.02 1.27 9.55
N ALA A 70 -18.96 0.63 9.05
CA ALA A 70 -18.37 -0.55 9.67
C ALA A 70 -17.58 -0.22 10.95
N ASP A 71 -17.19 1.03 11.13
CA ASP A 71 -16.48 1.51 12.32
C ASP A 71 -17.45 2.02 13.37
N GLN A 72 -18.08 1.08 14.11
CA GLN A 72 -18.96 1.40 15.23
C GLN A 72 -18.18 1.75 16.50
N PRO A 73 -18.75 2.53 17.45
CA PRO A 73 -18.09 2.90 18.72
C PRO A 73 -17.64 1.70 19.55
N ASP A 74 -18.36 0.58 19.46
CA ASP A 74 -18.13 -0.65 20.25
C ASP A 74 -17.20 -1.67 19.54
N ARG A 75 -16.56 -1.27 18.46
CA ARG A 75 -15.68 -2.16 17.69
C ARG A 75 -14.50 -2.66 18.53
N LEU A 76 -14.33 -3.98 18.57
CA LEU A 76 -13.15 -4.62 19.15
C LEU A 76 -11.98 -4.51 18.14
N GLY A 77 -10.96 -3.73 18.49
CA GLY A 77 -9.75 -3.57 17.65
C GLY A 77 -9.01 -2.26 17.88
N PRO A 78 -7.85 -2.08 17.22
CA PRO A 78 -7.09 -0.84 17.39
C PRO A 78 -7.84 0.38 16.87
N ASP A 79 -7.63 1.52 17.52
CA ASP A 79 -8.23 2.80 17.15
C ASP A 79 -7.96 3.15 15.69
N ARG A 80 -8.98 3.65 15.01
CA ARG A 80 -8.88 4.16 13.65
C ARG A 80 -8.76 5.68 13.64
N ALA A 81 -7.73 6.17 12.96
CA ALA A 81 -7.41 7.60 12.98
C ALA A 81 -8.51 8.47 12.37
N PHE A 82 -9.14 8.01 11.30
CA PHE A 82 -10.20 8.75 10.62
C PHE A 82 -11.52 8.70 11.41
N ALA A 83 -11.94 7.54 11.89
CA ALA A 83 -13.16 7.36 12.68
C ALA A 83 -13.13 8.17 13.99
N LYS A 84 -11.94 8.35 14.58
CA LYS A 84 -11.74 9.20 15.78
C LYS A 84 -11.63 10.71 15.46
N GLY A 85 -11.74 11.11 14.19
CA GLY A 85 -11.61 12.51 13.76
C GLY A 85 -10.20 13.08 13.86
N TYR A 86 -9.16 12.23 13.99
CA TYR A 86 -7.77 12.69 14.08
C TYR A 86 -7.19 13.12 12.72
N ILE A 87 -7.83 12.76 11.60
CA ILE A 87 -7.46 13.19 10.26
C ILE A 87 -8.71 13.71 9.56
N THR A 88 -8.60 14.88 8.92
CA THR A 88 -9.69 15.46 8.14
C THR A 88 -9.89 14.71 6.83
N LEU A 89 -11.12 14.72 6.29
CA LEU A 89 -11.43 14.06 5.01
C LEU A 89 -10.53 14.55 3.86
N GLY A 90 -10.28 15.86 3.79
CA GLY A 90 -9.39 16.44 2.78
C GLY A 90 -7.96 15.94 2.91
N ALA A 91 -7.42 15.91 4.14
CA ALA A 91 -6.08 15.40 4.40
C ALA A 91 -5.98 13.90 4.09
N MET A 92 -7.00 13.10 4.46
CA MET A 92 -7.03 11.67 4.17
C MET A 92 -7.00 11.40 2.66
N LYS A 93 -7.85 12.08 1.87
CA LYS A 93 -7.86 11.96 0.41
C LYS A 93 -6.53 12.40 -0.21
N ALA A 94 -5.94 13.50 0.28
CA ALA A 94 -4.63 13.97 -0.18
C ALA A 94 -3.52 12.95 0.16
N GLY A 95 -3.55 12.34 1.35
CA GLY A 95 -2.62 11.30 1.74
C GLY A 95 -2.72 10.07 0.85
N ILE A 96 -3.94 9.57 0.59
CA ILE A 96 -4.18 8.44 -0.33
C ILE A 96 -3.61 8.75 -1.71
N ALA A 97 -3.94 9.92 -2.28
CA ALA A 97 -3.44 10.34 -3.59
C ALA A 97 -1.90 10.46 -3.58
N GLY A 98 -1.31 11.08 -2.56
CA GLY A 98 0.13 11.27 -2.43
C GLY A 98 0.89 9.93 -2.35
N PHE A 99 0.45 9.00 -1.50
CA PHE A 99 1.08 7.68 -1.40
C PHE A 99 0.92 6.87 -2.69
N THR A 100 -0.26 6.92 -3.34
CA THR A 100 -0.49 6.24 -4.62
C THR A 100 0.41 6.80 -5.72
N LEU A 101 0.52 8.13 -5.85
CA LEU A 101 1.39 8.77 -6.84
C LEU A 101 2.87 8.44 -6.59
N ALA A 102 3.31 8.47 -5.33
CA ALA A 102 4.67 8.09 -4.98
C ALA A 102 4.95 6.61 -5.30
N ALA A 103 4.00 5.71 -5.06
CA ALA A 103 4.10 4.32 -5.46
C ALA A 103 4.21 4.17 -6.98
N CYS A 104 3.36 4.88 -7.74
CA CYS A 104 3.45 4.89 -9.20
C CYS A 104 4.83 5.38 -9.68
N ALA A 105 5.37 6.42 -9.06
CA ALA A 105 6.70 6.92 -9.41
C ALA A 105 7.81 5.88 -9.14
N ALA A 106 7.75 5.18 -8.00
CA ALA A 106 8.68 4.08 -7.69
C ALA A 106 8.54 2.92 -8.69
N GLY A 107 7.30 2.56 -9.05
CA GLY A 107 7.02 1.53 -10.07
C GLY A 107 7.54 1.90 -11.46
N VAL A 108 7.35 3.15 -11.89
CA VAL A 108 7.90 3.65 -13.16
C VAL A 108 9.42 3.65 -13.14
N ALA A 109 10.05 4.09 -12.05
CA ALA A 109 11.51 4.06 -11.90
C ALA A 109 12.05 2.61 -12.00
N LEU A 110 11.35 1.65 -11.37
CA LEU A 110 11.69 0.23 -11.46
C LEU A 110 11.56 -0.29 -12.91
N LEU A 111 10.47 0.06 -13.60
CA LEU A 111 10.26 -0.31 -15.01
C LEU A 111 11.36 0.25 -15.91
N VAL A 112 11.68 1.53 -15.77
CA VAL A 112 12.75 2.18 -16.54
C VAL A 112 14.09 1.50 -16.31
N TRP A 113 14.42 1.20 -15.04
CA TRP A 113 15.64 0.48 -14.72
C TRP A 113 15.67 -0.91 -15.39
N ALA A 114 14.59 -1.67 -15.26
CA ALA A 114 14.50 -3.03 -15.80
C ALA A 114 14.57 -3.08 -17.32
N LEU A 115 13.99 -2.08 -18.02
CA LEU A 115 14.11 -1.93 -19.47
C LEU A 115 15.56 -1.66 -19.90
N HIS A 116 16.27 -0.75 -19.21
CA HIS A 116 17.67 -0.46 -19.49
C HIS A 116 18.60 -1.63 -19.19
N ALA A 117 18.31 -2.40 -18.15
CA ALA A 117 19.09 -3.58 -17.77
C ALA A 117 18.83 -4.79 -18.70
N GLY A 118 17.84 -4.72 -19.57
CA GLY A 118 17.48 -5.84 -20.47
C GLY A 118 17.00 -7.10 -19.76
N THR A 119 16.48 -6.95 -18.52
CA THR A 119 16.09 -8.09 -17.67
C THR A 119 14.67 -8.58 -17.93
N LEU A 120 13.90 -7.84 -18.75
CA LEU A 120 12.48 -8.11 -18.98
C LEU A 120 12.27 -9.00 -20.20
N ARG A 121 11.55 -10.11 -20.01
CA ARG A 121 11.27 -11.11 -21.04
C ARG A 121 10.22 -10.65 -22.04
N TYR A 122 9.24 -9.83 -21.61
CA TYR A 122 8.08 -9.39 -22.41
C TYR A 122 7.96 -7.86 -22.50
N GLY A 123 9.10 -7.15 -22.55
CA GLY A 123 9.11 -5.69 -22.70
C GLY A 123 8.50 -4.89 -21.53
N GLY A 124 8.39 -5.51 -20.36
CA GLY A 124 7.94 -4.85 -19.12
C GLY A 124 6.45 -4.94 -18.83
N TRP A 125 5.66 -5.58 -19.69
CA TRP A 125 4.23 -5.75 -19.44
C TRP A 125 3.94 -6.51 -18.15
N GLU A 126 4.79 -7.46 -17.75
CA GLU A 126 4.69 -8.20 -16.49
C GLU A 126 4.77 -7.28 -15.27
N LEU A 127 5.66 -6.30 -15.27
CA LEU A 127 5.77 -5.32 -14.18
C LEU A 127 4.60 -4.33 -14.18
N VAL A 128 4.17 -3.88 -15.36
CA VAL A 128 3.01 -3.00 -15.50
C VAL A 128 1.74 -3.71 -15.00
N ALA A 129 1.53 -4.96 -15.42
CA ALA A 129 0.38 -5.76 -15.00
C ALA A 129 0.39 -6.01 -13.47
N ALA A 130 1.54 -6.36 -12.91
CA ALA A 130 1.70 -6.55 -11.47
C ALA A 130 1.43 -5.25 -10.69
N GLY A 131 1.99 -4.12 -11.13
CA GLY A 131 1.76 -2.81 -10.52
C GLY A 131 0.31 -2.37 -10.60
N ALA A 132 -0.34 -2.53 -11.76
CA ALA A 132 -1.75 -2.23 -11.94
C ALA A 132 -2.64 -3.12 -11.04
N ALA A 133 -2.34 -4.41 -10.96
CA ALA A 133 -3.05 -5.34 -10.08
C ALA A 133 -2.92 -4.91 -8.61
N CYS A 134 -1.73 -4.51 -8.15
CA CYS A 134 -1.53 -4.02 -6.79
C CYS A 134 -2.42 -2.80 -6.47
N ILE A 135 -2.50 -1.83 -7.40
CA ILE A 135 -3.35 -0.65 -7.23
C ILE A 135 -4.83 -1.05 -7.18
N VAL A 136 -5.27 -1.86 -8.14
CA VAL A 136 -6.66 -2.34 -8.21
C VAL A 136 -7.03 -3.07 -6.92
N PHE A 137 -6.22 -4.04 -6.48
CA PHE A 137 -6.51 -4.79 -5.26
C PHE A 137 -6.47 -3.92 -3.99
N ALA A 138 -5.54 -2.96 -3.89
CA ALA A 138 -5.48 -2.04 -2.75
C ALA A 138 -6.79 -1.22 -2.60
N TRP A 139 -7.39 -0.85 -3.73
CA TRP A 139 -8.66 -0.11 -3.72
C TRP A 139 -9.87 -1.02 -3.57
N PHE A 140 -9.96 -2.09 -4.35
CA PHE A 140 -11.15 -2.96 -4.38
C PHE A 140 -11.28 -3.86 -3.16
N TYR A 141 -10.20 -4.09 -2.41
CA TYR A 141 -10.24 -4.88 -1.18
C TYR A 141 -11.25 -4.33 -0.17
N THR A 142 -11.39 -2.99 -0.09
CA THR A 142 -12.31 -2.33 0.85
C THR A 142 -13.36 -1.48 0.14
N ALA A 143 -13.00 -0.84 -0.97
CA ALA A 143 -13.84 0.16 -1.66
C ALA A 143 -14.77 -0.43 -2.71
N GLY A 144 -14.61 -1.71 -3.09
CA GLY A 144 -15.41 -2.36 -4.12
C GLY A 144 -16.87 -2.60 -3.73
N PRO A 145 -17.71 -2.92 -4.72
CA PRO A 145 -19.12 -3.28 -4.48
C PRO A 145 -19.28 -4.59 -3.69
N TYR A 146 -18.27 -5.46 -3.72
CA TYR A 146 -18.15 -6.69 -2.92
C TYR A 146 -16.82 -6.68 -2.18
N PRO A 147 -16.68 -5.87 -1.12
CA PRO A 147 -15.41 -5.77 -0.40
C PRO A 147 -15.13 -7.06 0.34
N CYS A 148 -13.95 -7.60 0.14
CA CYS A 148 -13.51 -8.87 0.74
C CYS A 148 -13.59 -8.81 2.28
N LEU A 149 -13.35 -7.65 2.87
CA LEU A 149 -13.30 -7.45 4.31
C LEU A 149 -14.67 -7.47 4.99
N LEU A 150 -15.75 -7.05 4.30
CA LEU A 150 -17.10 -7.03 4.87
C LEU A 150 -17.78 -8.41 4.85
N TYR A 151 -17.28 -9.34 4.05
CA TYR A 151 -17.84 -10.69 3.95
C TYR A 151 -17.39 -11.62 5.08
N THR A 152 -16.40 -11.21 5.88
CA THR A 152 -15.82 -12.02 6.98
C THR A 152 -16.17 -11.51 8.37
N SER A 153 -17.06 -10.54 8.48
CA SER A 153 -17.43 -9.89 9.77
C SER A 153 -18.84 -10.24 10.26
N ASP A 154 -19.36 -11.41 9.89
CA ASP A 154 -20.57 -12.02 10.55
C ASP A 154 -20.12 -13.00 11.61
#